data_16ef1b10e6307d5381b512d783e8f9f6
#
_entry.id   16ef1b10e6307d5381b512d783e8f9f6
#
_cell.length_a   1.000
_cell.length_b   1.000
_cell.length_c   1.000
_cell.angle_alpha   90.00
_cell.angle_beta   90.00
_cell.angle_gamma   90.00
#
_symmetry.space_group_name_H-M   'P 1'
#
loop_
_entity.id
_entity.type
_entity.pdbx_description
1 polymer ?
#
loop_
_entity_poly.entity_id
_entity_poly.type
_entity_poly.pdbx_seq_one_letter_code
_entity_poly.pdbx_strand_id
1 'polypeptide(L)'
;MPLNSNRIRTQLSALDSPLGDDPPRLGIVLAAGHGTRIRSDTSKMLHEIWGRPTVERVADAVAGGLDSPNQILVVGIKAEQVGQTVGPRPGRRFAYQENPVLGLPAGTGDAVRVALDQFEPLPQDQDRHVYIVPGDMGLLSPLVIAEFRRAFESQPCDMMVLTGCYEGPAEQNYYGRIVRVPETDDAGDDAGYVIAIKEHKDILGLGHDDAVSRLPYKGRQFSFTRRELLETREINTLVVAFRESALRAHIGAMDTDNVQGELMLTDLVEIFNDNGLDVRAVSAADEEEILGFNVKSVWRQMESIARRRAYHRLMDIVTIVDEEDFFIADEVIDQILVLDKECGPLDIIIGKGVHLGPGVRLDRRVQLGDRCELRGDIVLGEGVDIGLGVRLSTYPGQRMILESSVVVLDGSVLKGNLKIDAGSRIESGVIMTGSDEYPMRIGKEVVVKGTSYLYGCRIDDGLLIEHSVIKCRHVQRRTGTDGGVQPVRYVLPQPEGLDSIAALDL
;
A
#
# COMPACT_ATOMS: atom_id res chain seq x y z
N MET A 1 -25.45 17.63 -0.13
CA MET A 1 -26.00 17.34 -1.48
C MET A 1 -26.32 15.88 -1.53
N PRO A 2 -27.50 15.43 -1.98
CA PRO A 2 -27.76 14.01 -2.17
C PRO A 2 -26.69 13.46 -3.11
N LEU A 3 -26.01 12.39 -2.69
CA LEU A 3 -25.03 11.66 -3.50
C LEU A 3 -25.75 11.20 -4.77
N ASN A 4 -25.30 11.64 -5.92
CA ASN A 4 -25.85 11.21 -7.20
C ASN A 4 -25.25 9.83 -7.53
N SER A 5 -25.87 8.78 -7.04
CA SER A 5 -25.43 7.38 -7.24
C SER A 5 -25.22 7.03 -8.73
N ASN A 6 -26.03 7.61 -9.61
CA ASN A 6 -25.85 7.42 -11.06
C ASN A 6 -24.53 8.02 -11.56
N ARG A 7 -24.14 9.18 -11.05
CA ARG A 7 -22.85 9.78 -11.38
C ARG A 7 -21.69 8.91 -10.93
N ILE A 8 -21.75 8.39 -9.68
CA ILE A 8 -20.72 7.50 -9.13
C ILE A 8 -20.60 6.25 -10.00
N ARG A 9 -21.71 5.59 -10.31
CA ARG A 9 -21.73 4.40 -11.18
C ARG A 9 -21.12 4.70 -12.55
N THR A 10 -21.47 5.83 -13.17
CA THR A 10 -20.90 6.24 -14.46
C THR A 10 -19.40 6.44 -14.40
N GLN A 11 -18.90 7.09 -13.33
CA GLN A 11 -17.46 7.30 -13.16
C GLN A 11 -16.69 6.00 -12.92
N LEU A 12 -17.25 5.08 -12.12
CA LEU A 12 -16.65 3.77 -11.87
C LEU A 12 -16.65 2.92 -13.16
N SER A 13 -17.76 2.90 -13.90
CA SER A 13 -17.84 2.17 -15.19
C SER A 13 -16.83 2.66 -16.23
N ALA A 14 -16.42 3.93 -16.16
CA ALA A 14 -15.37 4.46 -17.03
C ALA A 14 -13.98 3.89 -16.73
N LEU A 15 -13.80 3.28 -15.55
CA LEU A 15 -12.56 2.62 -15.11
C LEU A 15 -12.60 1.10 -15.35
N ASP A 16 -13.74 0.54 -15.74
CA ASP A 16 -13.93 -0.89 -15.91
C ASP A 16 -13.18 -1.43 -17.14
N SER A 17 -12.66 -2.63 -16.99
CA SER A 17 -12.11 -3.44 -18.06
C SER A 17 -12.81 -4.80 -18.10
N PRO A 18 -12.92 -5.46 -19.29
CA PRO A 18 -13.49 -6.79 -19.37
C PRO A 18 -12.77 -7.80 -18.49
N LEU A 19 -13.54 -8.68 -17.85
CA LEU A 19 -13.01 -9.87 -17.18
C LEU A 19 -12.72 -10.95 -18.22
N GLY A 20 -11.66 -11.73 -18.00
CA GLY A 20 -11.37 -12.92 -18.81
C GLY A 20 -11.97 -14.18 -18.18
N ASP A 21 -12.15 -15.22 -18.98
CA ASP A 21 -12.67 -16.51 -18.50
C ASP A 21 -11.56 -17.49 -18.12
N ASP A 22 -10.34 -17.25 -18.55
CA ASP A 22 -9.16 -18.08 -18.26
C ASP A 22 -8.05 -17.23 -17.64
N PRO A 23 -7.51 -17.61 -16.47
CA PRO A 23 -7.98 -18.71 -15.62
C PRO A 23 -9.34 -18.41 -14.96
N PRO A 24 -10.15 -19.43 -14.62
CA PRO A 24 -11.47 -19.25 -14.01
C PRO A 24 -11.35 -18.87 -12.53
N ARG A 25 -10.65 -17.79 -12.26
CA ARG A 25 -10.36 -17.23 -10.93
C ARG A 25 -10.74 -15.77 -10.90
N LEU A 26 -11.42 -15.36 -9.84
CA LEU A 26 -11.87 -13.98 -9.63
C LEU A 26 -11.55 -13.55 -8.19
N GLY A 27 -10.89 -12.42 -8.04
CA GLY A 27 -10.72 -11.75 -6.75
C GLY A 27 -11.80 -10.71 -6.53
N ILE A 28 -12.44 -10.70 -5.35
CA ILE A 28 -13.34 -9.64 -4.89
C ILE A 28 -12.68 -8.93 -3.72
N VAL A 29 -12.30 -7.67 -3.89
CA VAL A 29 -11.70 -6.86 -2.84
C VAL A 29 -12.77 -5.97 -2.20
N LEU A 30 -13.03 -6.18 -0.89
CA LEU A 30 -14.05 -5.44 -0.15
C LEU A 30 -13.47 -4.10 0.34
N ALA A 31 -13.78 -3.03 -0.34
CA ALA A 31 -13.26 -1.68 -0.07
C ALA A 31 -14.37 -0.64 0.23
N ALA A 32 -15.59 -1.09 0.54
CA ALA A 32 -16.75 -0.21 0.77
C ALA A 32 -16.89 0.29 2.21
N GLY A 33 -16.16 -0.28 3.17
CA GLY A 33 -16.31 -0.04 4.59
C GLY A 33 -16.09 1.41 5.02
N HIS A 34 -16.92 1.89 5.96
CA HIS A 34 -16.92 3.29 6.43
C HIS A 34 -15.69 3.67 7.27
N GLY A 35 -15.11 2.73 8.02
CA GLY A 35 -13.93 2.98 8.85
C GLY A 35 -14.13 4.02 9.97
N THR A 36 -15.32 4.11 10.57
CA THR A 36 -15.66 5.12 11.60
C THR A 36 -14.70 5.11 12.80
N ARG A 37 -14.19 3.92 13.16
CA ARG A 37 -13.29 3.73 14.30
C ARG A 37 -11.90 4.33 14.13
N ILE A 38 -11.45 4.53 12.89
CA ILE A 38 -10.12 5.15 12.61
C ILE A 38 -10.10 6.66 12.88
N ARG A 39 -11.28 7.29 12.98
CA ARG A 39 -11.43 8.74 13.24
C ARG A 39 -10.59 9.59 12.28
N SER A 40 -10.80 9.40 10.99
CA SER A 40 -10.14 10.12 9.91
C SER A 40 -11.13 10.53 8.84
N ASP A 41 -10.91 11.68 8.22
CA ASP A 41 -11.67 12.13 7.04
C ASP A 41 -11.22 11.38 5.77
N THR A 42 -10.03 10.78 5.80
CA THR A 42 -9.56 9.89 4.73
C THR A 42 -10.27 8.54 4.83
N SER A 43 -10.68 7.97 3.69
CA SER A 43 -11.21 6.61 3.67
C SER A 43 -10.18 5.64 4.26
N LYS A 44 -10.63 4.68 5.07
CA LYS A 44 -9.78 3.62 5.62
C LYS A 44 -8.93 2.96 4.54
N MET A 45 -9.48 2.75 3.35
CA MET A 45 -8.85 2.09 2.22
C MET A 45 -7.73 2.91 1.56
N LEU A 46 -7.72 4.24 1.79
CA LEU A 46 -6.74 5.17 1.24
C LEU A 46 -5.60 5.52 2.23
N HIS A 47 -5.66 4.98 3.45
CA HIS A 47 -4.49 5.08 4.34
C HIS A 47 -3.34 4.28 3.76
N GLU A 48 -2.17 4.88 3.77
CA GLU A 48 -0.97 4.29 3.23
C GLU A 48 -0.30 3.36 4.24
N ILE A 49 0.24 2.26 3.75
CA ILE A 49 1.20 1.41 4.44
C ILE A 49 2.43 1.37 3.56
N TRP A 50 3.55 1.80 4.10
CA TRP A 50 4.81 1.90 3.40
C TRP A 50 4.66 2.67 2.06
N GLY A 51 4.07 3.88 2.14
CA GLY A 51 3.91 4.81 1.02
C GLY A 51 2.92 4.40 -0.08
N ARG A 52 2.12 3.34 0.12
CA ARG A 52 1.09 2.92 -0.83
C ARG A 52 -0.27 2.73 -0.16
N PRO A 53 -1.38 3.18 -0.81
CA PRO A 53 -2.74 2.96 -0.32
C PRO A 53 -3.01 1.48 -0.04
N THR A 54 -3.64 1.19 1.10
CA THR A 54 -3.89 -0.18 1.55
C THR A 54 -4.66 -1.00 0.51
N VAL A 55 -5.72 -0.42 -0.07
CA VAL A 55 -6.54 -1.10 -1.07
C VAL A 55 -5.75 -1.46 -2.35
N GLU A 56 -4.80 -0.63 -2.73
CA GLU A 56 -3.94 -0.87 -3.90
C GLU A 56 -2.98 -2.04 -3.63
N ARG A 57 -2.38 -2.08 -2.44
CA ARG A 57 -1.53 -3.21 -2.02
C ARG A 57 -2.29 -4.53 -2.02
N VAL A 58 -3.52 -4.53 -1.47
CA VAL A 58 -4.38 -5.73 -1.46
C VAL A 58 -4.77 -6.15 -2.88
N ALA A 59 -5.17 -5.20 -3.74
CA ALA A 59 -5.53 -5.51 -5.11
C ALA A 59 -4.36 -6.13 -5.91
N ASP A 60 -3.13 -5.64 -5.69
CA ASP A 60 -1.93 -6.21 -6.31
C ASP A 60 -1.60 -7.59 -5.74
N ALA A 61 -1.72 -7.79 -4.43
CA ALA A 61 -1.51 -9.09 -3.80
C ALA A 61 -2.49 -10.15 -4.30
N VAL A 62 -3.76 -9.77 -4.45
CA VAL A 62 -4.81 -10.65 -4.99
C VAL A 62 -4.52 -11.02 -6.45
N ALA A 63 -4.20 -10.05 -7.32
CA ALA A 63 -3.89 -10.35 -8.71
C ALA A 63 -2.68 -11.29 -8.86
N GLY A 64 -1.60 -10.98 -8.14
CA GLY A 64 -0.37 -11.77 -8.19
C GLY A 64 -0.54 -13.17 -7.60
N GLY A 65 -1.23 -13.30 -6.47
CA GLY A 65 -1.42 -14.59 -5.79
C GLY A 65 -2.42 -15.51 -6.49
N LEU A 66 -3.46 -14.95 -7.11
CA LEU A 66 -4.41 -15.73 -7.91
C LEU A 66 -3.85 -16.11 -9.29
N ASP A 67 -2.74 -15.50 -9.69
CA ASP A 67 -2.24 -15.62 -11.06
C ASP A 67 -3.36 -15.33 -12.08
N SER A 68 -4.10 -14.24 -11.82
CA SER A 68 -5.25 -13.83 -12.59
C SER A 68 -5.44 -12.31 -12.48
N PRO A 69 -5.64 -11.59 -13.58
CA PRO A 69 -5.94 -10.17 -13.56
C PRO A 69 -7.38 -9.88 -13.10
N ASN A 70 -8.24 -10.90 -13.06
CA ASN A 70 -9.67 -10.74 -12.81
C ASN A 70 -9.96 -10.28 -11.40
N GLN A 71 -10.47 -9.05 -11.27
CA GLN A 71 -10.78 -8.43 -9.98
C GLN A 71 -12.07 -7.62 -10.04
N ILE A 72 -12.84 -7.66 -8.95
CA ILE A 72 -13.92 -6.71 -8.68
C ILE A 72 -13.60 -5.99 -7.37
N LEU A 73 -13.47 -4.67 -7.42
CA LEU A 73 -13.32 -3.84 -6.23
C LEU A 73 -14.68 -3.31 -5.82
N VAL A 74 -15.14 -3.73 -4.67
CA VAL A 74 -16.40 -3.23 -4.09
C VAL A 74 -16.11 -1.95 -3.34
N VAL A 75 -16.64 -0.84 -3.82
CA VAL A 75 -16.43 0.50 -3.26
C VAL A 75 -17.76 1.07 -2.74
N GLY A 76 -17.71 1.91 -1.72
CA GLY A 76 -18.89 2.48 -1.10
C GLY A 76 -18.67 3.96 -0.76
N ILE A 77 -18.46 4.26 0.51
CA ILE A 77 -18.16 5.63 0.94
C ILE A 77 -16.84 6.11 0.32
N LYS A 78 -16.88 7.31 -0.30
CA LYS A 78 -15.76 7.86 -1.09
C LYS A 78 -15.35 6.99 -2.29
N ALA A 79 -16.31 6.30 -2.89
CA ALA A 79 -16.12 5.40 -4.04
C ALA A 79 -15.31 6.04 -5.17
N GLU A 80 -15.59 7.32 -5.51
CA GLU A 80 -14.86 8.05 -6.55
C GLU A 80 -13.37 8.15 -6.25
N GLN A 81 -13.01 8.50 -4.99
CA GLN A 81 -11.61 8.63 -4.58
C GLN A 81 -10.90 7.26 -4.60
N VAL A 82 -11.54 6.22 -4.04
CA VAL A 82 -10.98 4.87 -4.02
C VAL A 82 -10.78 4.35 -5.45
N GLY A 83 -11.81 4.50 -6.31
CA GLY A 83 -11.74 4.08 -7.70
C GLY A 83 -10.65 4.80 -8.50
N GLN A 84 -10.50 6.12 -8.33
CA GLN A 84 -9.44 6.90 -8.99
C GLN A 84 -8.05 6.53 -8.51
N THR A 85 -7.88 6.27 -7.21
CA THR A 85 -6.58 5.88 -6.62
C THR A 85 -6.12 4.53 -7.16
N VAL A 86 -6.99 3.53 -7.16
CA VAL A 86 -6.65 2.19 -7.66
C VAL A 86 -6.55 2.18 -9.20
N GLY A 87 -7.35 3.00 -9.87
CA GLY A 87 -7.33 3.18 -11.32
C GLY A 87 -7.76 1.98 -12.16
N PRO A 88 -7.81 2.16 -13.49
CA PRO A 88 -8.15 1.10 -14.43
C PRO A 88 -6.98 0.12 -14.59
N ARG A 89 -7.31 -1.16 -14.80
CA ARG A 89 -6.35 -2.24 -15.09
C ARG A 89 -7.05 -3.32 -15.93
N PRO A 90 -6.38 -4.00 -16.83
CA PRO A 90 -6.96 -5.16 -17.52
C PRO A 90 -7.53 -6.17 -16.51
N GLY A 91 -8.74 -6.67 -16.77
CA GLY A 91 -9.43 -7.61 -15.88
C GLY A 91 -10.00 -6.99 -14.59
N ARG A 92 -10.06 -5.67 -14.43
CA ARG A 92 -10.59 -5.00 -13.24
C ARG A 92 -11.93 -4.36 -13.52
N ARG A 93 -12.89 -4.57 -12.59
CA ARG A 93 -14.17 -3.88 -12.51
C ARG A 93 -14.42 -3.30 -11.14
N PHE A 94 -15.36 -2.36 -11.08
CA PHE A 94 -15.80 -1.74 -9.83
C PHE A 94 -17.27 -2.04 -9.58
N ALA A 95 -17.61 -2.41 -8.34
CA ALA A 95 -18.99 -2.57 -7.88
C ALA A 95 -19.28 -1.49 -6.83
N TYR A 96 -20.42 -0.80 -6.95
CA TYR A 96 -20.80 0.25 -6.01
C TYR A 96 -21.80 -0.28 -4.98
N GLN A 97 -21.35 -0.42 -3.74
CA GLN A 97 -22.20 -0.74 -2.60
C GLN A 97 -22.90 0.54 -2.11
N GLU A 98 -24.16 0.71 -2.47
CA GLU A 98 -24.94 1.92 -2.19
C GLU A 98 -25.60 1.89 -0.82
N ASN A 99 -25.98 0.70 -0.33
CA ASN A 99 -26.77 0.52 0.90
C ASN A 99 -26.21 1.27 2.12
N PRO A 100 -24.90 1.25 2.42
CA PRO A 100 -24.35 2.00 3.56
C PRO A 100 -24.58 3.50 3.45
N VAL A 101 -24.60 4.03 2.23
CA VAL A 101 -24.79 5.46 1.94
C VAL A 101 -26.25 5.86 2.15
N LEU A 102 -27.17 4.96 1.88
CA LEU A 102 -28.62 5.15 2.05
C LEU A 102 -29.12 4.83 3.46
N GLY A 103 -28.24 4.31 4.35
CA GLY A 103 -28.63 3.85 5.68
C GLY A 103 -29.50 2.59 5.64
N LEU A 104 -29.38 1.80 4.59
CA LEU A 104 -30.05 0.49 4.42
C LEU A 104 -29.16 -0.62 4.98
N PRO A 105 -29.73 -1.81 5.30
CA PRO A 105 -28.94 -2.97 5.67
C PRO A 105 -27.84 -3.24 4.64
N ALA A 106 -26.64 -3.38 5.14
CA ALA A 106 -25.42 -3.55 4.35
C ALA A 106 -24.65 -4.76 4.89
N GLY A 107 -23.35 -4.69 4.96
CA GLY A 107 -22.47 -5.73 5.47
C GLY A 107 -21.65 -6.36 4.36
N THR A 108 -20.87 -7.35 4.72
CA THR A 108 -19.96 -8.04 3.79
C THR A 108 -20.70 -8.89 2.78
N GLY A 109 -21.84 -9.46 3.15
CA GLY A 109 -22.71 -10.22 2.24
C GLY A 109 -23.32 -9.35 1.15
N ASP A 110 -23.84 -8.16 1.49
CA ASP A 110 -24.35 -7.20 0.51
C ASP A 110 -23.24 -6.73 -0.45
N ALA A 111 -22.02 -6.50 0.06
CA ALA A 111 -20.88 -6.15 -0.76
C ALA A 111 -20.56 -7.24 -1.81
N VAL A 112 -20.63 -8.51 -1.41
CA VAL A 112 -20.40 -9.62 -2.35
C VAL A 112 -21.57 -9.75 -3.35
N ARG A 113 -22.82 -9.52 -2.94
CA ARG A 113 -23.98 -9.52 -3.88
C ARG A 113 -23.78 -8.51 -5.00
N VAL A 114 -23.44 -7.26 -4.67
CA VAL A 114 -23.23 -6.24 -5.72
C VAL A 114 -22.02 -6.54 -6.61
N ALA A 115 -21.03 -7.29 -6.11
CA ALA A 115 -19.93 -7.76 -6.94
C ALA A 115 -20.37 -8.86 -7.92
N LEU A 116 -21.18 -9.81 -7.47
CA LEU A 116 -21.71 -10.89 -8.32
C LEU A 116 -22.59 -10.37 -9.47
N ASP A 117 -23.22 -9.20 -9.29
CA ASP A 117 -24.00 -8.53 -10.33
C ASP A 117 -23.13 -7.92 -11.45
N GLN A 118 -21.82 -7.88 -11.30
CA GLN A 118 -20.92 -7.30 -12.32
C GLN A 118 -20.48 -8.29 -13.41
N PHE A 119 -20.82 -9.56 -13.29
CA PHE A 119 -20.40 -10.58 -14.26
C PHE A 119 -21.39 -11.75 -14.31
N GLU A 120 -21.44 -12.38 -15.48
CA GLU A 120 -22.25 -13.58 -15.70
C GLU A 120 -21.51 -14.84 -15.20
N PRO A 121 -22.25 -15.87 -14.74
CA PRO A 121 -21.67 -17.16 -14.43
C PRO A 121 -21.06 -17.82 -15.66
N LEU A 122 -20.07 -18.69 -15.45
CA LEU A 122 -19.52 -19.52 -16.52
C LEU A 122 -20.53 -20.57 -17.01
N PRO A 123 -20.34 -21.13 -18.22
CA PRO A 123 -21.15 -22.27 -18.71
C PRO A 123 -21.19 -23.42 -17.68
N GLN A 124 -22.27 -24.23 -17.73
CA GLN A 124 -22.59 -25.25 -16.70
C GLN A 124 -21.51 -26.33 -16.48
N ASP A 125 -20.56 -26.49 -17.40
CA ASP A 125 -19.46 -27.44 -17.33
C ASP A 125 -18.19 -26.86 -16.67
N GLN A 126 -18.23 -25.58 -16.33
CA GLN A 126 -17.12 -24.85 -15.70
C GLN A 126 -17.61 -24.15 -14.44
N ASP A 127 -16.80 -24.12 -13.42
CA ASP A 127 -17.07 -23.37 -12.20
C ASP A 127 -15.89 -22.44 -11.91
N ARG A 128 -16.20 -21.18 -11.62
CA ARG A 128 -15.18 -20.18 -11.25
C ARG A 128 -14.90 -20.24 -9.76
N HIS A 129 -13.64 -20.08 -9.41
CA HIS A 129 -13.25 -19.89 -8.02
C HIS A 129 -13.25 -18.40 -7.66
N VAL A 130 -14.03 -18.03 -6.68
CA VAL A 130 -14.21 -16.64 -6.22
C VAL A 130 -13.49 -16.47 -4.88
N TYR A 131 -12.53 -15.55 -4.82
CA TYR A 131 -11.74 -15.24 -3.64
C TYR A 131 -12.12 -13.86 -3.12
N ILE A 132 -12.61 -13.78 -1.90
CA ILE A 132 -13.06 -12.55 -1.26
C ILE A 132 -12.00 -12.13 -0.25
N VAL A 133 -11.54 -10.87 -0.33
CA VAL A 133 -10.45 -10.35 0.50
C VAL A 133 -10.80 -8.94 1.01
N PRO A 134 -10.65 -8.67 2.32
CA PRO A 134 -10.81 -7.32 2.86
C PRO A 134 -9.75 -6.36 2.33
N GLY A 135 -10.16 -5.16 1.92
CA GLY A 135 -9.27 -4.14 1.36
C GLY A 135 -8.37 -3.41 2.38
N ASP A 136 -8.44 -3.77 3.65
CA ASP A 136 -7.68 -3.16 4.75
C ASP A 136 -6.49 -3.99 5.26
N MET A 137 -6.17 -5.09 4.58
CA MET A 137 -5.05 -5.98 4.88
C MET A 137 -3.79 -5.58 4.09
N GLY A 138 -3.30 -4.38 4.27
CA GLY A 138 -2.21 -3.82 3.43
C GLY A 138 -0.84 -4.48 3.60
N LEU A 139 -0.68 -5.47 4.47
CA LEU A 139 0.52 -6.31 4.59
C LEU A 139 0.39 -7.65 3.86
N LEU A 140 -0.80 -7.96 3.34
CA LEU A 140 -1.07 -9.18 2.62
C LEU A 140 -0.17 -9.31 1.39
N SER A 141 0.52 -10.44 1.26
CA SER A 141 1.42 -10.69 0.14
C SER A 141 0.78 -11.58 -0.94
N PRO A 142 1.28 -11.54 -2.18
CA PRO A 142 0.89 -12.49 -3.21
C PRO A 142 1.15 -13.94 -2.81
N LEU A 143 2.13 -14.19 -1.96
CA LEU A 143 2.49 -15.55 -1.51
C LEU A 143 1.38 -16.18 -0.68
N VAL A 144 0.84 -15.45 0.32
CA VAL A 144 -0.26 -15.94 1.17
C VAL A 144 -1.51 -16.24 0.34
N ILE A 145 -1.84 -15.35 -0.61
CA ILE A 145 -2.97 -15.60 -1.52
C ILE A 145 -2.72 -16.81 -2.42
N ALA A 146 -1.50 -17.00 -2.91
CA ALA A 146 -1.13 -18.16 -3.72
C ALA A 146 -1.18 -19.49 -2.92
N GLU A 147 -0.80 -19.46 -1.66
CA GLU A 147 -0.89 -20.61 -0.75
C GLU A 147 -2.35 -20.94 -0.44
N PHE A 148 -3.15 -19.94 -0.14
CA PHE A 148 -4.59 -20.10 0.08
C PHE A 148 -5.29 -20.66 -1.17
N ARG A 149 -4.99 -20.10 -2.35
CA ARG A 149 -5.48 -20.62 -3.62
C ARG A 149 -5.12 -22.09 -3.83
N ARG A 150 -3.84 -22.45 -3.64
CA ARG A 150 -3.39 -23.84 -3.78
C ARG A 150 -4.09 -24.78 -2.80
N ALA A 151 -4.33 -24.34 -1.57
CA ALA A 151 -5.08 -25.12 -0.58
C ALA A 151 -6.52 -25.37 -1.06
N PHE A 152 -7.21 -24.35 -1.54
CA PHE A 152 -8.58 -24.45 -2.05
C PHE A 152 -8.67 -25.33 -3.31
N GLU A 153 -7.74 -25.17 -4.26
CA GLU A 153 -7.72 -25.96 -5.51
C GLU A 153 -7.34 -27.44 -5.29
N SER A 154 -6.54 -27.74 -4.28
CA SER A 154 -6.09 -29.11 -3.98
C SER A 154 -7.08 -29.92 -3.13
N GLN A 155 -8.00 -29.26 -2.44
CA GLN A 155 -8.99 -29.87 -1.56
C GLN A 155 -10.39 -29.58 -2.06
N PRO A 156 -11.11 -30.53 -2.67
CA PRO A 156 -12.47 -30.28 -3.13
C PRO A 156 -13.36 -29.82 -1.95
N CYS A 157 -13.82 -28.58 -1.99
CA CYS A 157 -14.77 -28.01 -1.05
C CYS A 157 -15.53 -26.87 -1.72
N ASP A 158 -16.67 -26.50 -1.15
CA ASP A 158 -17.53 -25.45 -1.71
C ASP A 158 -17.18 -24.07 -1.15
N MET A 159 -16.62 -24.05 0.07
CA MET A 159 -16.12 -22.86 0.76
C MET A 159 -14.86 -23.18 1.55
N MET A 160 -13.88 -22.28 1.52
CA MET A 160 -12.71 -22.34 2.39
C MET A 160 -12.44 -20.98 3.03
N VAL A 161 -12.16 -20.99 4.33
CA VAL A 161 -11.82 -19.79 5.11
C VAL A 161 -10.32 -19.78 5.40
N LEU A 162 -9.64 -18.66 5.15
CA LEU A 162 -8.30 -18.41 5.67
C LEU A 162 -8.46 -17.93 7.12
N THR A 163 -7.86 -18.64 8.06
CA THR A 163 -7.92 -18.33 9.49
C THR A 163 -6.60 -17.79 10.01
N GLY A 164 -6.61 -17.16 11.16
CA GLY A 164 -5.42 -16.79 11.92
C GLY A 164 -5.55 -17.22 13.37
N CYS A 165 -4.49 -17.10 14.14
CA CYS A 165 -4.48 -17.38 15.56
C CYS A 165 -4.21 -16.09 16.35
N TYR A 166 -5.12 -15.64 17.19
CA TYR A 166 -4.93 -14.46 18.02
C TYR A 166 -4.15 -14.81 19.28
N GLU A 167 -2.93 -14.30 19.41
CA GLU A 167 -2.05 -14.57 20.55
C GLU A 167 -2.20 -13.60 21.72
N GLY A 168 -2.97 -12.52 21.54
CA GLY A 168 -3.21 -11.51 22.56
C GLY A 168 -4.18 -11.98 23.69
N PRO A 169 -4.45 -11.12 24.70
CA PRO A 169 -5.44 -11.40 25.74
C PRO A 169 -6.84 -11.60 25.14
N ALA A 170 -7.58 -12.62 25.63
CA ALA A 170 -8.91 -12.96 25.11
C ALA A 170 -9.90 -11.77 25.15
N GLU A 171 -9.78 -10.88 26.17
CA GLU A 171 -10.61 -9.69 26.33
C GLU A 171 -10.37 -8.62 25.24
N GLN A 172 -9.25 -8.69 24.55
CA GLN A 172 -8.87 -7.77 23.47
C GLN A 172 -9.07 -8.40 22.08
N ASN A 173 -9.54 -9.62 22.01
CA ASN A 173 -9.86 -10.29 20.76
C ASN A 173 -11.25 -9.86 20.26
N TYR A 174 -11.31 -8.93 19.31
CA TYR A 174 -12.56 -8.41 18.72
C TYR A 174 -12.89 -9.05 17.36
N TYR A 175 -12.17 -10.07 16.94
CA TYR A 175 -12.41 -10.78 15.68
C TYR A 175 -13.58 -11.77 15.81
N GLY A 176 -14.17 -12.19 14.70
CA GLY A 176 -15.05 -13.36 14.65
C GLY A 176 -14.28 -14.64 15.01
N ARG A 177 -14.91 -15.55 15.73
CA ARG A 177 -14.32 -16.83 16.16
C ARG A 177 -14.67 -17.93 15.20
N ILE A 178 -13.70 -18.73 14.81
CA ILE A 178 -13.91 -19.97 14.06
C ILE A 178 -14.35 -21.04 15.06
N VAL A 179 -15.52 -21.60 14.86
CA VAL A 179 -16.05 -22.68 15.69
C VAL A 179 -15.96 -23.97 14.90
N ARG A 180 -15.25 -24.97 15.45
CA ARG A 180 -15.04 -26.27 14.80
C ARG A 180 -15.79 -27.39 15.49
N VAL A 181 -16.06 -28.46 14.75
CA VAL A 181 -16.50 -29.73 15.34
C VAL A 181 -15.42 -30.17 16.33
N PRO A 182 -15.77 -30.37 17.63
CA PRO A 182 -14.80 -30.79 18.63
C PRO A 182 -14.16 -32.13 18.28
N GLU A 183 -12.88 -32.29 18.62
CA GLU A 183 -12.16 -33.56 18.49
C GLU A 183 -12.57 -34.53 19.60
N THR A 184 -13.79 -35.07 19.51
CA THR A 184 -14.35 -36.06 20.45
C THR A 184 -14.62 -37.37 19.72
N ASP A 185 -14.67 -38.47 20.45
CA ASP A 185 -14.92 -39.81 19.88
C ASP A 185 -16.22 -39.89 19.07
N ASP A 186 -17.20 -39.01 19.38
CA ASP A 186 -18.48 -38.94 18.68
C ASP A 186 -18.42 -38.10 17.37
N ALA A 187 -17.34 -37.38 17.13
CA ALA A 187 -17.20 -36.51 15.96
C ALA A 187 -16.91 -37.28 14.67
N GLY A 188 -16.23 -38.42 14.76
CA GLY A 188 -15.87 -39.25 13.61
C GLY A 188 -15.01 -38.49 12.61
N ASP A 189 -15.23 -38.71 11.32
CA ASP A 189 -14.50 -38.07 10.21
C ASP A 189 -14.76 -36.56 10.06
N ASP A 190 -15.73 -36.01 10.79
CA ASP A 190 -16.07 -34.59 10.75
C ASP A 190 -15.28 -33.75 11.77
N ALA A 191 -14.46 -34.35 12.61
CA ALA A 191 -13.65 -33.64 13.60
C ALA A 191 -12.79 -32.53 12.93
N GLY A 192 -12.83 -31.32 13.50
CA GLY A 192 -12.06 -30.18 12.99
C GLY A 192 -12.71 -29.41 11.82
N TYR A 193 -13.84 -29.88 11.27
CA TYR A 193 -14.56 -29.10 10.26
C TYR A 193 -15.18 -27.82 10.88
N VAL A 194 -15.36 -26.78 10.04
CA VAL A 194 -15.92 -25.50 10.51
C VAL A 194 -17.44 -25.61 10.62
N ILE A 195 -17.97 -25.40 11.82
CA ILE A 195 -19.42 -25.36 12.08
C ILE A 195 -19.98 -23.98 11.79
N ALA A 196 -19.34 -22.93 12.33
CA ALA A 196 -19.82 -21.56 12.32
C ALA A 196 -18.66 -20.57 12.45
N ILE A 197 -18.92 -19.33 12.07
CA ILE A 197 -18.09 -18.18 12.45
C ILE A 197 -18.97 -17.29 13.35
N LYS A 198 -18.58 -17.11 14.61
CA LYS A 198 -19.35 -16.29 15.57
C LYS A 198 -18.68 -14.94 15.76
N GLU A 199 -19.40 -13.89 15.39
CA GLU A 199 -18.93 -12.53 15.56
C GLU A 199 -18.82 -12.16 17.04
N HIS A 200 -17.79 -11.38 17.39
CA HIS A 200 -17.53 -10.99 18.79
C HIS A 200 -18.75 -10.37 19.49
N LYS A 201 -19.51 -9.52 18.79
CA LYS A 201 -20.70 -8.87 19.35
C LYS A 201 -21.82 -9.86 19.61
N ASP A 202 -22.00 -10.86 18.77
CA ASP A 202 -23.03 -11.89 18.94
C ASP A 202 -22.69 -12.80 20.12
N ILE A 203 -21.39 -13.13 20.30
CA ILE A 203 -20.93 -13.85 21.50
C ILE A 203 -21.22 -13.04 22.78
N LEU A 204 -20.96 -11.72 22.76
CA LEU A 204 -21.28 -10.85 23.89
C LEU A 204 -22.79 -10.78 24.15
N GLY A 205 -23.61 -10.88 23.12
CA GLY A 205 -25.09 -10.92 23.20
C GLY A 205 -25.64 -12.13 23.96
N LEU A 206 -24.87 -13.21 24.17
CA LEU A 206 -25.29 -14.38 24.96
C LEU A 206 -25.49 -14.10 26.46
N GLY A 207 -25.14 -12.93 26.94
CA GLY A 207 -25.42 -12.45 28.29
C GLY A 207 -24.38 -12.84 29.33
N HIS A 208 -24.28 -14.08 29.77
CA HIS A 208 -23.35 -14.51 30.82
C HIS A 208 -22.46 -15.67 30.37
N ASP A 209 -21.36 -15.92 31.07
CA ASP A 209 -20.29 -16.83 30.65
C ASP A 209 -20.73 -18.29 30.49
N ASP A 210 -21.71 -18.74 31.24
CA ASP A 210 -22.25 -20.10 31.17
C ASP A 210 -23.42 -20.21 30.19
N ALA A 211 -23.82 -19.11 29.51
CA ALA A 211 -24.83 -19.16 28.46
C ALA A 211 -24.34 -20.02 27.28
N VAL A 212 -25.24 -20.90 26.80
CA VAL A 212 -24.87 -21.91 25.78
C VAL A 212 -25.41 -21.51 24.41
N SER A 213 -24.53 -21.44 23.47
CA SER A 213 -24.87 -21.43 22.04
C SER A 213 -24.92 -22.85 21.50
N ARG A 214 -26.03 -23.19 20.83
CA ARG A 214 -26.23 -24.52 20.20
C ARG A 214 -26.09 -24.38 18.70
N LEU A 215 -25.14 -25.09 18.13
CA LEU A 215 -24.80 -25.04 16.70
C LEU A 215 -25.14 -26.38 16.05
N PRO A 216 -26.09 -26.40 15.10
CA PRO A 216 -26.40 -27.61 14.36
C PRO A 216 -25.29 -27.90 13.33
N TYR A 217 -24.99 -29.18 13.11
CA TYR A 217 -24.08 -29.62 12.08
C TYR A 217 -24.40 -31.05 11.66
N LYS A 218 -24.77 -31.27 10.40
CA LYS A 218 -25.11 -32.60 9.81
C LYS A 218 -26.04 -33.42 10.70
N GLY A 219 -27.11 -32.82 11.21
CA GLY A 219 -28.10 -33.49 12.04
C GLY A 219 -27.67 -33.73 13.51
N ARG A 220 -26.51 -33.30 13.92
CA ARG A 220 -25.99 -33.26 15.30
C ARG A 220 -26.10 -31.84 15.87
N GLN A 221 -26.06 -31.73 17.20
CA GLN A 221 -25.98 -30.41 17.87
C GLN A 221 -24.76 -30.36 18.76
N PHE A 222 -23.95 -29.35 18.55
CA PHE A 222 -22.80 -29.04 19.40
C PHE A 222 -23.12 -27.83 20.28
N SER A 223 -22.64 -27.86 21.50
CA SER A 223 -22.95 -26.82 22.50
C SER A 223 -21.65 -26.17 22.96
N PHE A 224 -21.58 -24.85 22.91
CA PHE A 224 -20.44 -24.04 23.33
C PHE A 224 -20.92 -22.98 24.31
N THR A 225 -20.23 -22.83 25.43
CA THR A 225 -20.49 -21.73 26.35
C THR A 225 -19.94 -20.42 25.79
N ARG A 226 -20.51 -19.29 26.26
CA ARG A 226 -19.99 -17.97 25.91
C ARG A 226 -18.48 -17.86 26.24
N ARG A 227 -18.05 -18.43 27.39
CA ARG A 227 -16.64 -18.46 27.80
C ARG A 227 -15.78 -19.20 26.80
N GLU A 228 -16.14 -20.40 26.38
CA GLU A 228 -15.38 -21.19 25.40
C GLU A 228 -15.27 -20.44 24.07
N LEU A 229 -16.34 -19.80 23.60
CA LEU A 229 -16.31 -19.00 22.39
C LEU A 229 -15.38 -17.78 22.51
N LEU A 230 -15.37 -17.09 23.67
CA LEU A 230 -14.45 -15.95 23.89
C LEU A 230 -12.99 -16.37 23.99
N GLU A 231 -12.71 -17.56 24.54
CA GLU A 231 -11.36 -18.14 24.68
C GLU A 231 -10.83 -18.74 23.38
N THR A 232 -11.69 -18.96 22.39
CA THR A 232 -11.28 -19.45 21.06
C THR A 232 -10.29 -18.47 20.45
N ARG A 233 -9.10 -18.97 20.12
CA ARG A 233 -8.00 -18.16 19.54
C ARG A 233 -8.02 -18.12 18.02
N GLU A 234 -8.63 -19.12 17.38
CA GLU A 234 -8.76 -19.15 15.94
C GLU A 234 -9.76 -18.09 15.48
N ILE A 235 -9.29 -17.19 14.63
CA ILE A 235 -10.05 -16.01 14.19
C ILE A 235 -10.36 -16.06 12.70
N ASN A 236 -11.48 -15.44 12.35
CA ASN A 236 -11.88 -15.17 10.99
C ASN A 236 -11.09 -13.98 10.43
N THR A 237 -10.40 -14.17 9.32
CA THR A 237 -9.71 -13.09 8.59
C THR A 237 -10.62 -12.39 7.58
N LEU A 238 -11.76 -12.96 7.28
CA LEU A 238 -12.65 -12.58 6.17
C LEU A 238 -12.03 -12.80 4.78
N VAL A 239 -10.91 -13.52 4.68
CA VAL A 239 -10.38 -14.03 3.42
C VAL A 239 -11.01 -15.39 3.17
N VAL A 240 -11.85 -15.48 2.13
CA VAL A 240 -12.69 -16.64 1.89
C VAL A 240 -12.68 -17.01 0.40
N ALA A 241 -12.63 -18.29 0.09
CA ALA A 241 -12.76 -18.81 -1.26
C ALA A 241 -14.06 -19.60 -1.40
N PHE A 242 -14.71 -19.48 -2.55
CA PHE A 242 -15.94 -20.17 -2.90
C PHE A 242 -15.89 -20.76 -4.31
N ARG A 243 -16.63 -21.83 -4.52
CA ARG A 243 -17.14 -22.14 -5.86
C ARG A 243 -18.23 -21.15 -6.21
N GLU A 244 -18.17 -20.54 -7.40
CA GLU A 244 -19.14 -19.53 -7.83
C GLU A 244 -20.58 -20.08 -7.82
N SER A 245 -20.77 -21.31 -8.29
CA SER A 245 -22.08 -21.95 -8.34
C SER A 245 -22.72 -22.08 -6.97
N ALA A 246 -21.96 -22.55 -5.96
CA ALA A 246 -22.41 -22.68 -4.60
C ALA A 246 -22.70 -21.30 -3.95
N LEU A 247 -21.80 -20.32 -4.16
CA LEU A 247 -21.99 -18.96 -3.66
C LEU A 247 -23.27 -18.33 -4.21
N ARG A 248 -23.49 -18.35 -5.54
CA ARG A 248 -24.68 -17.77 -6.17
C ARG A 248 -25.98 -18.44 -5.72
N ALA A 249 -25.96 -19.77 -5.52
CA ALA A 249 -27.14 -20.50 -5.07
C ALA A 249 -27.60 -20.12 -3.65
N HIS A 250 -26.67 -19.75 -2.78
CA HIS A 250 -26.95 -19.62 -1.35
C HIS A 250 -26.82 -18.20 -0.80
N ILE A 251 -26.15 -17.26 -1.52
CA ILE A 251 -25.95 -15.89 -1.02
C ILE A 251 -27.27 -15.14 -0.77
N GLY A 252 -28.33 -15.52 -1.41
CA GLY A 252 -29.68 -14.97 -1.21
C GLY A 252 -30.35 -15.42 0.10
N ALA A 253 -29.85 -16.46 0.77
CA ALA A 253 -30.40 -17.00 2.01
C ALA A 253 -29.91 -16.28 3.28
N MET A 254 -28.92 -15.39 3.16
CA MET A 254 -28.49 -14.55 4.29
C MET A 254 -29.60 -13.61 4.73
N ASP A 255 -29.68 -13.36 6.02
CA ASP A 255 -30.63 -12.43 6.62
C ASP A 255 -29.94 -11.38 7.50
N THR A 256 -30.72 -10.57 8.21
CA THR A 256 -30.23 -9.50 9.09
C THR A 256 -30.52 -9.80 10.56
N ASP A 257 -30.82 -11.05 10.92
CA ASP A 257 -31.11 -11.47 12.28
C ASP A 257 -29.82 -11.64 13.11
N ASN A 258 -29.11 -10.55 13.26
CA ASN A 258 -27.89 -10.47 14.06
C ASN A 258 -27.80 -9.10 14.77
N VAL A 259 -26.94 -8.99 15.78
CA VAL A 259 -26.80 -7.76 16.61
C VAL A 259 -26.51 -6.51 15.77
N GLN A 260 -25.95 -6.65 14.59
CA GLN A 260 -25.59 -5.53 13.71
C GLN A 260 -26.68 -5.16 12.71
N GLY A 261 -27.66 -6.05 12.47
CA GLY A 261 -28.69 -5.86 11.46
C GLY A 261 -28.15 -5.80 10.03
N GLU A 262 -27.05 -6.50 9.75
CA GLU A 262 -26.31 -6.49 8.48
C GLU A 262 -26.33 -7.89 7.84
N LEU A 263 -26.17 -7.94 6.52
CA LEU A 263 -25.95 -9.19 5.79
C LEU A 263 -24.49 -9.62 5.95
N MET A 264 -24.25 -10.64 6.76
CA MET A 264 -22.90 -11.08 7.10
C MET A 264 -22.47 -12.26 6.22
N LEU A 265 -21.34 -12.11 5.53
CA LEU A 265 -20.77 -13.19 4.70
C LEU A 265 -20.45 -14.46 5.52
N THR A 266 -20.20 -14.29 6.82
CA THR A 266 -19.92 -15.37 7.78
C THR A 266 -21.10 -16.31 7.99
N ASP A 267 -22.33 -15.86 7.76
CA ASP A 267 -23.54 -16.69 7.89
C ASP A 267 -23.57 -17.80 6.82
N LEU A 268 -22.86 -17.62 5.72
CA LEU A 268 -22.75 -18.65 4.67
C LEU A 268 -22.11 -19.94 5.17
N VAL A 269 -21.33 -19.93 6.24
CA VAL A 269 -20.78 -21.17 6.84
C VAL A 269 -21.90 -22.07 7.34
N GLU A 270 -22.83 -21.52 8.13
CA GLU A 270 -23.97 -22.26 8.66
C GLU A 270 -24.94 -22.66 7.52
N ILE A 271 -25.22 -21.72 6.61
CA ILE A 271 -26.08 -21.98 5.44
C ILE A 271 -25.53 -23.11 4.56
N PHE A 272 -24.22 -23.14 4.31
CA PHE A 272 -23.59 -24.20 3.51
C PHE A 272 -23.68 -25.55 4.21
N ASN A 273 -23.35 -25.59 5.51
CA ASN A 273 -23.44 -26.80 6.32
C ASN A 273 -24.87 -27.37 6.34
N ASP A 274 -25.89 -26.53 6.47
CA ASP A 274 -27.30 -26.93 6.48
C ASP A 274 -27.77 -27.48 5.14
N ASN A 275 -27.12 -27.07 4.04
CA ASN A 275 -27.38 -27.56 2.68
C ASN A 275 -26.45 -28.71 2.26
N GLY A 276 -25.65 -29.25 3.19
CA GLY A 276 -24.77 -30.40 2.92
C GLY A 276 -23.53 -30.08 2.07
N LEU A 277 -23.17 -28.81 1.96
CA LEU A 277 -21.96 -28.35 1.26
C LEU A 277 -20.75 -28.43 2.20
N ASP A 278 -19.54 -28.57 1.61
CA ASP A 278 -18.31 -28.77 2.35
C ASP A 278 -17.61 -27.42 2.65
N VAL A 279 -17.46 -27.12 3.95
CA VAL A 279 -16.80 -25.91 4.44
C VAL A 279 -15.52 -26.28 5.18
N ARG A 280 -14.39 -25.77 4.68
CA ARG A 280 -13.06 -26.01 5.25
C ARG A 280 -12.38 -24.72 5.69
N ALA A 281 -11.30 -24.85 6.42
CA ALA A 281 -10.45 -23.75 6.79
C ALA A 281 -8.98 -24.14 6.80
N VAL A 282 -8.12 -23.18 6.46
CA VAL A 282 -6.67 -23.30 6.52
C VAL A 282 -6.11 -22.07 7.24
N SER A 283 -5.12 -22.30 8.11
CA SER A 283 -4.47 -21.21 8.84
C SER A 283 -3.41 -20.53 7.99
N ALA A 284 -3.33 -19.19 8.10
CA ALA A 284 -2.23 -18.43 7.55
C ALA A 284 -0.90 -18.82 8.21
N ALA A 285 0.15 -18.87 7.42
CA ALA A 285 1.50 -19.17 7.93
C ALA A 285 2.14 -17.98 8.65
N ASP A 286 1.79 -16.74 8.26
CA ASP A 286 2.27 -15.50 8.88
C ASP A 286 1.08 -14.63 9.29
N GLU A 287 0.90 -14.48 10.60
CA GLU A 287 -0.19 -13.70 11.18
C GLU A 287 -0.06 -12.20 10.95
N GLU A 288 1.14 -11.70 10.73
CA GLU A 288 1.34 -10.28 10.41
C GLU A 288 0.74 -9.91 9.05
N GLU A 289 0.68 -10.86 8.11
CA GLU A 289 0.16 -10.63 6.76
C GLU A 289 -1.37 -10.49 6.72
N ILE A 290 -2.05 -11.13 7.66
CA ILE A 290 -3.52 -11.10 7.74
C ILE A 290 -4.07 -9.99 8.64
N LEU A 291 -3.20 -9.07 9.11
CA LEU A 291 -3.64 -7.93 9.91
C LEU A 291 -4.50 -6.97 9.10
N GLY A 292 -5.70 -6.73 9.57
CA GLY A 292 -6.57 -5.65 9.15
C GLY A 292 -6.65 -4.57 10.22
N PHE A 293 -6.68 -3.30 9.85
CA PHE A 293 -6.73 -2.23 10.83
C PHE A 293 -8.10 -1.55 10.91
N ASN A 294 -8.53 -1.23 12.12
CA ASN A 294 -9.74 -0.45 12.39
C ASN A 294 -9.46 0.79 13.23
N VAL A 295 -8.27 0.87 13.81
CA VAL A 295 -7.81 1.97 14.68
C VAL A 295 -6.39 2.37 14.30
N LYS A 296 -6.02 3.62 14.63
CA LYS A 296 -4.71 4.18 14.26
C LYS A 296 -3.52 3.42 14.84
N SER A 297 -3.67 2.82 16.03
CA SER A 297 -2.60 2.04 16.66
C SER A 297 -2.22 0.82 15.85
N VAL A 298 -3.20 0.06 15.36
CA VAL A 298 -2.95 -1.11 14.50
C VAL A 298 -2.38 -0.68 13.15
N TRP A 299 -2.89 0.41 12.55
CA TRP A 299 -2.30 0.97 11.34
C TRP A 299 -0.81 1.33 11.53
N ARG A 300 -0.45 1.99 12.64
CA ARG A 300 0.96 2.30 12.94
C ARG A 300 1.80 1.04 13.20
N GLN A 301 1.22 0.00 13.79
CA GLN A 301 1.87 -1.30 13.92
C GLN A 301 2.17 -1.92 12.54
N MET A 302 1.23 -1.86 11.60
CA MET A 302 1.44 -2.34 10.23
C MET A 302 2.56 -1.56 9.51
N GLU A 303 2.67 -0.25 9.72
CA GLU A 303 3.80 0.56 9.23
C GLU A 303 5.15 0.08 9.79
N SER A 304 5.20 -0.23 11.09
CA SER A 304 6.42 -0.75 11.71
C SER A 304 6.81 -2.14 11.17
N ILE A 305 5.81 -3.00 10.93
CA ILE A 305 6.04 -4.31 10.29
C ILE A 305 6.58 -4.14 8.86
N ALA A 306 5.98 -3.25 8.08
CA ALA A 306 6.43 -2.98 6.70
C ALA A 306 7.88 -2.47 6.67
N ARG A 307 8.24 -1.54 7.59
CA ARG A 307 9.62 -1.05 7.74
C ARG A 307 10.59 -2.19 8.06
N ARG A 308 10.26 -3.04 9.04
CA ARG A 308 11.09 -4.19 9.40
C ARG A 308 11.28 -5.16 8.23
N ARG A 309 10.24 -5.42 7.45
CA ARG A 309 10.33 -6.24 6.22
C ARG A 309 11.24 -5.61 5.17
N ALA A 310 11.14 -4.29 4.96
CA ALA A 310 12.03 -3.55 4.07
C ALA A 310 13.49 -3.62 4.53
N TYR A 311 13.75 -3.46 5.84
CA TYR A 311 15.07 -3.61 6.43
C TYR A 311 15.66 -5.00 6.18
N HIS A 312 14.91 -6.06 6.49
CA HIS A 312 15.37 -7.45 6.29
C HIS A 312 15.70 -7.79 4.83
N ARG A 313 15.08 -7.13 3.86
CA ARG A 313 15.41 -7.32 2.43
C ARG A 313 16.73 -6.69 2.03
N LEU A 314 17.21 -5.69 2.78
CA LEU A 314 18.35 -4.85 2.41
C LEU A 314 19.55 -4.96 3.35
N MET A 315 19.39 -5.45 4.59
CA MET A 315 20.40 -5.38 5.67
C MET A 315 21.76 -6.02 5.35
N ASP A 316 21.78 -7.01 4.45
CA ASP A 316 23.02 -7.68 4.02
C ASP A 316 23.62 -7.10 2.73
N ILE A 317 22.95 -6.09 2.14
CA ILE A 317 23.29 -5.53 0.81
C ILE A 317 23.73 -4.08 0.92
N VAL A 318 23.07 -3.30 1.78
CA VAL A 318 23.35 -1.89 2.00
C VAL A 318 23.45 -1.59 3.50
N THR A 319 24.19 -0.55 3.87
CA THR A 319 24.25 -0.10 5.26
C THR A 319 23.10 0.86 5.56
N ILE A 320 22.15 0.46 6.39
CA ILE A 320 21.09 1.34 6.94
C ILE A 320 21.49 1.70 8.38
N VAL A 321 21.74 2.98 8.64
CA VAL A 321 22.30 3.46 9.92
C VAL A 321 21.32 3.30 11.08
N ASP A 322 20.02 3.48 10.84
CA ASP A 322 18.97 3.33 11.84
C ASP A 322 17.79 2.54 11.25
N GLU A 323 17.63 1.30 11.70
CA GLU A 323 16.57 0.39 11.22
C GLU A 323 15.16 0.83 11.60
N GLU A 324 15.03 1.71 12.59
CA GLU A 324 13.74 2.24 13.03
C GLU A 324 13.36 3.57 12.38
N ASP A 325 14.27 4.22 11.65
CA ASP A 325 14.04 5.56 11.10
C ASP A 325 14.57 5.70 9.66
N PHE A 326 13.90 5.09 8.72
CA PHE A 326 14.11 5.25 7.27
C PHE A 326 12.82 4.94 6.49
N PHE A 327 12.76 5.41 5.26
CA PHE A 327 11.76 5.01 4.26
C PHE A 327 12.41 4.82 2.90
N ILE A 328 12.17 3.68 2.28
CA ILE A 328 12.58 3.35 0.91
C ILE A 328 11.39 2.73 0.20
N ALA A 329 10.92 3.35 -0.87
CA ALA A 329 9.80 2.83 -1.66
C ALA A 329 10.11 1.42 -2.22
N ASP A 330 9.08 0.58 -2.33
CA ASP A 330 9.23 -0.82 -2.80
C ASP A 330 9.98 -0.91 -4.13
N GLU A 331 9.73 0.01 -5.08
CA GLU A 331 10.41 0.07 -6.38
C GLU A 331 11.92 0.33 -6.27
N VAL A 332 12.31 1.14 -5.29
CA VAL A 332 13.73 1.44 -5.02
C VAL A 332 14.40 0.24 -4.38
N ILE A 333 13.72 -0.45 -3.46
CA ILE A 333 14.19 -1.71 -2.88
C ILE A 333 14.44 -2.73 -4.00
N ASP A 334 13.46 -2.91 -4.90
CA ASP A 334 13.58 -3.85 -6.02
C ASP A 334 14.74 -3.47 -6.97
N GLN A 335 14.94 -2.18 -7.24
CA GLN A 335 16.06 -1.69 -8.04
C GLN A 335 17.41 -1.98 -7.37
N ILE A 336 17.54 -1.80 -6.05
CA ILE A 336 18.75 -2.12 -5.29
C ILE A 336 19.04 -3.63 -5.35
N LEU A 337 18.03 -4.48 -5.19
CA LEU A 337 18.16 -5.94 -5.27
C LEU A 337 18.61 -6.43 -6.66
N VAL A 338 18.13 -5.77 -7.71
CA VAL A 338 18.58 -6.05 -9.10
C VAL A 338 20.03 -5.62 -9.27
N LEU A 339 20.38 -4.40 -8.84
CA LEU A 339 21.73 -3.84 -8.95
C LEU A 339 22.77 -4.72 -8.23
N ASP A 340 22.41 -5.24 -7.03
CA ASP A 340 23.30 -6.14 -6.27
C ASP A 340 23.63 -7.42 -7.04
N LYS A 341 22.63 -8.02 -7.69
CA LYS A 341 22.84 -9.21 -8.53
C LYS A 341 23.71 -8.96 -9.75
N GLU A 342 23.66 -7.74 -10.30
CA GLU A 342 24.38 -7.37 -11.50
C GLU A 342 25.82 -6.89 -11.22
N CYS A 343 26.03 -6.13 -10.14
CA CYS A 343 27.23 -5.33 -9.92
C CYS A 343 27.77 -5.35 -8.49
N GLY A 344 27.26 -6.17 -7.57
CA GLY A 344 27.71 -6.17 -6.17
C GLY A 344 29.24 -6.28 -5.98
N PRO A 345 29.82 -5.80 -4.88
CA PRO A 345 29.20 -5.12 -3.74
C PRO A 345 28.78 -3.68 -4.04
N LEU A 346 27.69 -3.21 -3.38
CA LEU A 346 27.12 -1.90 -3.66
C LEU A 346 27.74 -0.76 -2.86
N ASP A 347 28.17 -0.99 -1.62
CA ASP A 347 28.72 0.01 -0.69
C ASP A 347 27.82 1.25 -0.55
N ILE A 348 26.48 1.06 -0.58
CA ILE A 348 25.51 2.13 -0.37
C ILE A 348 25.31 2.35 1.13
N ILE A 349 25.32 3.62 1.57
CA ILE A 349 25.06 4.02 2.96
C ILE A 349 23.79 4.89 3.01
N ILE A 350 22.84 4.51 3.87
CA ILE A 350 21.57 5.19 4.08
C ILE A 350 21.52 5.68 5.52
N GLY A 351 21.60 7.00 5.70
CA GLY A 351 21.58 7.66 7.00
C GLY A 351 20.21 7.58 7.70
N LYS A 352 20.18 8.03 8.93
CA LYS A 352 18.97 8.10 9.75
C LYS A 352 17.95 9.07 9.16
N GLY A 353 16.66 8.69 9.15
CA GLY A 353 15.57 9.54 8.67
C GLY A 353 15.61 9.82 7.18
N VAL A 354 16.36 9.05 6.40
CA VAL A 354 16.37 9.15 4.93
C VAL A 354 15.03 8.71 4.36
N HIS A 355 14.53 9.47 3.39
CA HIS A 355 13.29 9.17 2.65
C HIS A 355 13.56 9.06 1.16
N LEU A 356 13.46 7.85 0.61
CA LEU A 356 13.56 7.56 -0.82
C LEU A 356 12.18 7.23 -1.38
N GLY A 357 11.57 8.20 -2.06
CA GLY A 357 10.27 8.05 -2.70
C GLY A 357 10.32 7.26 -4.01
N PRO A 358 9.16 6.94 -4.59
CA PRO A 358 9.08 6.27 -5.89
C PRO A 358 9.81 7.04 -7.00
N GLY A 359 10.42 6.28 -7.93
CA GLY A 359 11.17 6.84 -9.07
C GLY A 359 12.65 7.17 -8.80
N VAL A 360 13.10 7.08 -7.55
CA VAL A 360 14.52 7.25 -7.19
C VAL A 360 15.31 6.00 -7.63
N ARG A 361 16.50 6.21 -8.21
CA ARG A 361 17.44 5.15 -8.60
C ARG A 361 18.83 5.46 -8.07
N LEU A 362 19.44 4.47 -7.46
CA LEU A 362 20.77 4.54 -6.89
C LEU A 362 21.73 3.68 -7.70
N ASP A 363 22.95 4.14 -7.84
CA ASP A 363 24.09 3.36 -8.29
C ASP A 363 24.98 2.97 -7.09
N ARG A 364 26.09 2.29 -7.33
CA ARG A 364 27.05 1.85 -6.31
C ARG A 364 27.72 3.02 -5.60
N ARG A 365 28.17 2.79 -4.36
CA ARG A 365 28.92 3.76 -3.54
C ARG A 365 28.19 5.07 -3.27
N VAL A 366 26.86 5.09 -3.39
CA VAL A 366 26.04 6.25 -3.03
C VAL A 366 25.98 6.36 -1.51
N GLN A 367 26.22 7.58 -1.01
CA GLN A 367 26.10 7.91 0.41
C GLN A 367 25.00 8.94 0.62
N LEU A 368 24.08 8.64 1.51
CA LEU A 368 22.96 9.51 1.88
C LEU A 368 23.08 9.86 3.36
N GLY A 369 23.37 11.11 3.65
CA GLY A 369 23.42 11.65 5.00
C GLY A 369 22.05 11.67 5.67
N ASP A 370 22.02 11.89 6.98
CA ASP A 370 20.81 11.88 7.77
C ASP A 370 19.75 12.85 7.24
N ARG A 371 18.47 12.45 7.32
CA ARG A 371 17.29 13.27 6.97
C ARG A 371 17.26 13.78 5.54
N CYS A 372 17.91 13.09 4.61
CA CYS A 372 17.78 13.37 3.19
C CYS A 372 16.40 12.96 2.68
N GLU A 373 15.84 13.76 1.79
CA GLU A 373 14.54 13.52 1.19
C GLU A 373 14.65 13.58 -0.34
N LEU A 374 14.41 12.46 -1.03
CA LEU A 374 14.46 12.31 -2.47
C LEU A 374 13.08 11.89 -2.98
N ARG A 375 12.45 12.70 -3.86
CA ARG A 375 11.10 12.45 -4.39
C ARG A 375 11.01 12.69 -5.89
N GLY A 376 10.50 11.72 -6.61
CA GLY A 376 10.26 11.75 -8.05
C GLY A 376 11.35 11.07 -8.87
N ASP A 377 11.42 11.32 -10.19
CA ASP A 377 12.39 10.67 -11.09
C ASP A 377 13.80 11.26 -10.88
N ILE A 378 14.56 10.62 -9.99
CA ILE A 378 15.91 11.05 -9.59
C ILE A 378 16.88 9.90 -9.81
N VAL A 379 17.97 10.17 -10.50
CA VAL A 379 19.05 9.21 -10.73
C VAL A 379 20.32 9.70 -10.06
N LEU A 380 20.86 8.91 -9.16
CA LEU A 380 22.15 9.13 -8.53
C LEU A 380 23.17 8.16 -9.11
N GLY A 381 24.19 8.70 -9.77
CA GLY A 381 25.31 7.94 -10.33
C GLY A 381 26.28 7.42 -9.26
N GLU A 382 27.24 6.63 -9.72
CA GLU A 382 28.22 5.98 -8.86
C GLU A 382 29.01 6.97 -8.00
N GLY A 383 29.09 6.70 -6.68
CA GLY A 383 29.86 7.52 -5.76
C GLY A 383 29.28 8.91 -5.47
N VAL A 384 27.99 9.11 -5.74
CA VAL A 384 27.30 10.35 -5.34
C VAL A 384 27.21 10.42 -3.81
N ASP A 385 27.56 11.58 -3.27
CA ASP A 385 27.54 11.85 -1.84
C ASP A 385 26.57 13.01 -1.52
N ILE A 386 25.54 12.71 -0.72
CA ILE A 386 24.45 13.62 -0.33
C ILE A 386 24.54 13.88 1.17
N GLY A 387 24.78 15.13 1.56
CA GLY A 387 24.92 15.56 2.94
C GLY A 387 23.62 15.59 3.72
N LEU A 388 23.72 15.97 5.02
CA LEU A 388 22.62 16.03 5.96
C LEU A 388 21.48 16.95 5.47
N GLY A 389 20.23 16.48 5.52
CA GLY A 389 19.03 17.29 5.31
C GLY A 389 18.87 17.86 3.89
N VAL A 390 19.59 17.31 2.92
CA VAL A 390 19.43 17.67 1.50
C VAL A 390 18.07 17.23 0.99
N ARG A 391 17.43 18.09 0.19
CA ARG A 391 16.14 17.78 -0.45
C ARG A 391 16.27 17.83 -1.95
N LEU A 392 15.98 16.69 -2.59
CA LEU A 392 15.93 16.55 -4.04
C LEU A 392 14.48 16.24 -4.45
N SER A 393 13.92 16.97 -5.41
CA SER A 393 12.57 16.70 -5.87
C SER A 393 12.35 17.04 -7.34
N THR A 394 11.52 16.25 -8.03
CA THR A 394 11.06 16.56 -9.39
C THR A 394 9.54 16.67 -9.42
N TYR A 395 9.01 17.41 -10.40
CA TYR A 395 7.59 17.40 -10.72
C TYR A 395 7.28 16.28 -11.72
N PRO A 396 6.01 15.86 -11.86
CA PRO A 396 5.64 14.86 -12.86
C PRO A 396 6.14 15.21 -14.26
N GLY A 397 6.79 14.23 -14.91
CA GLY A 397 7.40 14.41 -16.23
C GLY A 397 8.81 15.02 -16.23
N GLN A 398 9.30 15.52 -15.11
CA GLN A 398 10.66 16.05 -14.98
C GLN A 398 11.62 14.98 -14.45
N ARG A 399 12.90 15.18 -14.75
CA ARG A 399 13.97 14.27 -14.31
C ARG A 399 15.15 15.04 -13.74
N MET A 400 15.72 14.47 -12.67
CA MET A 400 16.96 14.95 -12.05
C MET A 400 18.04 13.88 -12.19
N ILE A 401 19.23 14.27 -12.64
CA ILE A 401 20.38 13.38 -12.80
C ILE A 401 21.59 14.00 -12.10
N LEU A 402 22.14 13.29 -11.15
CA LEU A 402 23.44 13.57 -10.56
C LEU A 402 24.40 12.48 -11.06
N GLU A 403 25.36 12.88 -11.91
CA GLU A 403 26.35 11.96 -12.48
C GLU A 403 27.38 11.51 -11.42
N SER A 404 28.31 10.64 -11.82
CA SER A 404 29.28 10.03 -10.90
C SER A 404 30.08 11.04 -10.08
N SER A 405 30.31 10.73 -8.80
CA SER A 405 31.12 11.51 -7.87
C SER A 405 30.64 12.96 -7.65
N VAL A 406 29.36 13.22 -7.88
CA VAL A 406 28.75 14.50 -7.49
C VAL A 406 28.57 14.54 -5.99
N VAL A 407 28.96 15.67 -5.37
CA VAL A 407 28.82 15.91 -3.94
C VAL A 407 27.83 17.05 -3.71
N VAL A 408 26.81 16.82 -2.89
CA VAL A 408 25.82 17.83 -2.47
C VAL A 408 25.85 17.94 -0.96
N LEU A 409 26.34 19.04 -0.41
CA LEU A 409 26.49 19.24 1.01
C LEU A 409 25.17 19.71 1.68
N ASP A 410 25.21 19.73 3.01
CA ASP A 410 24.13 19.86 3.95
C ASP A 410 23.12 20.98 3.62
N GLY A 411 21.82 20.66 3.80
CA GLY A 411 20.74 21.63 3.72
C GLY A 411 20.48 22.21 2.33
N SER A 412 21.13 21.70 1.29
CA SER A 412 20.88 22.14 -0.08
C SER A 412 19.54 21.64 -0.61
N VAL A 413 18.90 22.43 -1.50
CA VAL A 413 17.60 22.14 -2.08
C VAL A 413 17.66 22.19 -3.61
N LEU A 414 17.49 21.06 -4.26
CA LEU A 414 17.51 20.95 -5.70
C LEU A 414 16.14 20.50 -6.21
N LYS A 415 15.58 21.22 -7.20
CA LYS A 415 14.22 20.99 -7.69
C LYS A 415 14.13 20.94 -9.21
N GLY A 416 13.29 20.04 -9.71
CA GLY A 416 12.80 20.04 -11.09
C GLY A 416 13.73 19.38 -12.10
N ASN A 417 13.67 19.86 -13.34
CA ASN A 417 14.46 19.34 -14.46
C ASN A 417 15.93 19.81 -14.36
N LEU A 418 16.78 18.93 -13.83
CA LEU A 418 18.13 19.29 -13.42
C LEU A 418 19.13 18.18 -13.79
N LYS A 419 20.31 18.57 -14.28
CA LYS A 419 21.44 17.67 -14.47
C LYS A 419 22.71 18.30 -13.92
N ILE A 420 23.46 17.53 -13.12
CA ILE A 420 24.79 17.87 -12.62
C ILE A 420 25.76 16.83 -13.15
N ASP A 421 26.73 17.26 -13.92
CA ASP A 421 27.74 16.39 -14.50
C ASP A 421 28.85 16.04 -13.47
N ALA A 422 29.59 14.98 -13.80
CA ALA A 422 30.49 14.28 -12.89
C ALA A 422 31.51 15.17 -12.17
N GLY A 423 31.81 14.82 -10.92
CA GLY A 423 32.83 15.47 -10.09
C GLY A 423 32.46 16.87 -9.59
N SER A 424 31.24 17.33 -9.86
CA SER A 424 30.79 18.66 -9.40
C SER A 424 30.44 18.65 -7.91
N ARG A 425 30.65 19.79 -7.25
CA ARG A 425 30.45 19.97 -5.82
C ARG A 425 29.50 21.13 -5.54
N ILE A 426 28.38 20.82 -4.89
CA ILE A 426 27.37 21.78 -4.45
C ILE A 426 27.52 21.92 -2.93
N GLU A 427 27.97 23.09 -2.48
CA GLU A 427 28.19 23.30 -1.04
C GLU A 427 26.91 23.58 -0.27
N SER A 428 27.03 23.66 1.07
CA SER A 428 25.86 23.72 1.96
C SER A 428 24.97 24.93 1.71
N GLY A 429 23.65 24.70 1.78
CA GLY A 429 22.63 25.77 1.69
C GLY A 429 22.45 26.35 0.28
N VAL A 430 22.85 25.66 -0.76
CA VAL A 430 22.60 26.05 -2.15
C VAL A 430 21.18 25.68 -2.57
N ILE A 431 20.51 26.60 -3.28
CA ILE A 431 19.20 26.34 -3.88
C ILE A 431 19.31 26.35 -5.40
N MET A 432 18.89 25.25 -6.03
CA MET A 432 18.84 25.11 -7.49
C MET A 432 17.46 24.71 -7.95
N THR A 433 16.98 25.32 -9.03
CA THR A 433 15.72 24.94 -9.65
C THR A 433 15.85 24.91 -11.17
N GLY A 434 15.37 23.85 -11.80
CA GLY A 434 15.19 23.74 -13.24
C GLY A 434 13.71 23.55 -13.59
N SER A 435 13.23 24.23 -14.62
CA SER A 435 11.91 24.00 -15.22
C SER A 435 12.04 23.31 -16.57
N ASP A 436 10.93 22.98 -17.22
CA ASP A 436 10.97 22.40 -18.58
C ASP A 436 11.38 23.45 -19.62
N GLU A 437 10.98 24.71 -19.41
CA GLU A 437 11.36 25.83 -20.26
C GLU A 437 12.82 26.24 -20.02
N TYR A 438 13.26 26.24 -18.76
CA TYR A 438 14.62 26.61 -18.35
C TYR A 438 15.23 25.49 -17.50
N PRO A 439 15.68 24.40 -18.14
CA PRO A 439 16.31 23.30 -17.41
C PRO A 439 17.65 23.74 -16.81
N MET A 440 17.95 23.22 -15.61
CA MET A 440 19.24 23.47 -14.97
C MET A 440 20.28 22.48 -15.44
N ARG A 441 21.43 22.97 -15.92
CA ARG A 441 22.53 22.15 -16.42
C ARG A 441 23.86 22.63 -15.83
N ILE A 442 24.50 21.78 -15.03
CA ILE A 442 25.79 22.04 -14.41
C ILE A 442 26.82 21.15 -15.09
N GLY A 443 27.91 21.75 -15.59
CA GLY A 443 29.00 21.02 -16.20
C GLY A 443 29.83 20.20 -15.21
N LYS A 444 30.89 19.57 -15.70
CA LYS A 444 31.83 18.75 -14.91
C LYS A 444 32.69 19.62 -13.99
N GLU A 445 33.04 19.07 -12.83
CA GLU A 445 33.99 19.70 -11.91
C GLU A 445 33.65 21.15 -11.54
N VAL A 446 32.34 21.49 -11.55
CA VAL A 446 31.83 22.79 -11.12
C VAL A 446 31.71 22.82 -9.61
N VAL A 447 32.15 23.93 -9.00
CA VAL A 447 31.96 24.16 -7.56
C VAL A 447 30.99 25.31 -7.38
N VAL A 448 29.86 25.03 -6.69
CA VAL A 448 28.89 26.07 -6.28
C VAL A 448 28.96 26.27 -4.80
N LYS A 449 29.40 27.46 -4.37
CA LYS A 449 29.53 27.84 -2.97
C LYS A 449 28.17 28.20 -2.33
N GLY A 450 28.08 28.00 -1.04
CA GLY A 450 26.86 28.24 -0.22
C GLY A 450 26.26 29.64 -0.42
N THR A 451 24.99 29.77 -0.03
CA THR A 451 24.12 30.95 -0.22
C THR A 451 23.89 31.37 -1.69
N SER A 452 24.19 30.49 -2.65
CA SER A 452 23.87 30.71 -4.06
C SER A 452 22.45 30.24 -4.41
N TYR A 453 21.75 31.02 -5.24
CA TYR A 453 20.47 30.65 -5.82
C TYR A 453 20.57 30.60 -7.34
N LEU A 454 20.35 29.44 -7.94
CA LEU A 454 20.47 29.23 -9.39
C LEU A 454 19.12 28.75 -9.96
N TYR A 455 18.65 29.43 -11.00
CA TYR A 455 17.40 29.07 -11.68
C TYR A 455 17.59 28.97 -13.19
N GLY A 456 17.36 27.78 -13.76
CA GLY A 456 17.35 27.58 -15.21
C GLY A 456 18.65 27.98 -15.91
N CYS A 457 19.80 27.71 -15.31
CA CYS A 457 21.10 28.08 -15.83
C CYS A 457 21.80 26.91 -16.53
N ARG A 458 22.61 27.26 -17.51
CA ARG A 458 23.66 26.38 -18.04
C ARG A 458 25.00 26.90 -17.55
N ILE A 459 25.78 26.05 -16.89
CA ILE A 459 27.10 26.37 -16.33
C ILE A 459 28.13 25.47 -16.99
N ASP A 460 29.17 26.05 -17.60
CA ASP A 460 30.26 25.30 -18.27
C ASP A 460 31.16 24.61 -17.21
N ASP A 461 31.99 23.66 -17.69
CA ASP A 461 32.87 22.84 -16.88
C ASP A 461 33.92 23.65 -16.09
N GLY A 462 34.28 23.17 -14.90
CA GLY A 462 35.36 23.66 -14.08
C GLY A 462 35.19 25.07 -13.53
N LEU A 463 33.96 25.58 -13.45
CA LEU A 463 33.66 26.90 -12.93
C LEU A 463 33.47 26.91 -11.41
N LEU A 464 33.92 28.00 -10.80
CA LEU A 464 33.60 28.31 -9.40
C LEU A 464 32.54 29.41 -9.37
N ILE A 465 31.34 29.08 -8.79
CA ILE A 465 30.26 30.02 -8.52
C ILE A 465 30.22 30.29 -7.02
N GLU A 466 30.23 31.55 -6.62
CA GLU A 466 30.28 31.91 -5.20
C GLU A 466 29.27 33.01 -4.88
N HIS A 467 28.42 32.79 -3.86
CA HIS A 467 27.47 33.76 -3.31
C HIS A 467 26.69 34.55 -4.38
N SER A 468 26.06 33.83 -5.30
CA SER A 468 25.48 34.45 -6.50
C SER A 468 24.01 34.07 -6.69
N VAL A 469 23.20 35.00 -7.22
CA VAL A 469 21.83 34.79 -7.68
C VAL A 469 21.81 34.89 -9.19
N ILE A 470 21.67 33.74 -9.88
CA ILE A 470 21.74 33.69 -11.35
C ILE A 470 20.46 33.03 -11.87
N LYS A 471 19.78 33.69 -12.79
CA LYS A 471 18.53 33.21 -13.39
C LYS A 471 18.58 33.20 -14.90
N CYS A 472 18.22 32.08 -15.54
CA CYS A 472 18.07 31.91 -16.98
C CYS A 472 19.28 32.44 -17.76
N ARG A 473 20.49 32.02 -17.35
CA ARG A 473 21.75 32.49 -17.96
C ARG A 473 22.64 31.30 -18.32
N HIS A 474 23.45 31.51 -19.37
CA HIS A 474 24.57 30.66 -19.68
C HIS A 474 25.84 31.30 -19.06
N VAL A 475 26.42 30.59 -18.09
CA VAL A 475 27.67 30.98 -17.44
C VAL A 475 28.81 30.27 -18.19
N GLN A 476 29.50 31.02 -19.02
CA GLN A 476 30.58 30.50 -19.90
C GLN A 476 31.91 30.47 -19.18
N ARG A 477 32.69 29.43 -19.44
CA ARG A 477 34.07 29.35 -18.97
C ARG A 477 34.94 30.39 -19.69
N ARG A 478 35.58 31.26 -18.92
CA ARG A 478 36.55 32.24 -19.44
C ARG A 478 37.88 32.06 -18.72
N THR A 479 39.00 32.16 -19.47
CA THR A 479 40.35 32.05 -18.94
C THR A 479 40.91 33.47 -18.84
N GLY A 480 41.47 33.82 -17.70
CA GLY A 480 42.17 35.07 -17.47
C GLY A 480 43.52 35.14 -18.20
N THR A 481 44.16 36.30 -18.17
CA THR A 481 45.47 36.52 -18.76
C THR A 481 46.58 35.72 -18.07
N ASP A 482 46.33 35.25 -16.86
CA ASP A 482 47.20 34.39 -16.06
C ASP A 482 47.04 32.90 -16.35
N GLY A 483 46.14 32.52 -17.26
CA GLY A 483 45.81 31.14 -17.62
C GLY A 483 44.84 30.47 -16.66
N GLY A 484 44.42 31.14 -15.57
CA GLY A 484 43.42 30.61 -14.61
C GLY A 484 42.01 30.77 -15.11
N VAL A 485 41.10 29.88 -14.64
CA VAL A 485 39.65 30.00 -14.91
C VAL A 485 39.07 31.13 -14.05
N GLN A 486 38.38 32.06 -14.67
CA GLN A 486 37.79 33.20 -13.98
C GLN A 486 36.59 32.73 -13.15
N PRO A 487 36.60 32.91 -11.80
CA PRO A 487 35.46 32.58 -10.98
C PRO A 487 34.32 33.60 -11.14
N VAL A 488 33.07 33.14 -10.88
CA VAL A 488 31.86 33.99 -10.87
C VAL A 488 31.45 34.21 -9.43
N ARG A 489 31.56 35.46 -8.96
CA ARG A 489 31.33 35.79 -7.53
C ARG A 489 30.41 36.97 -7.41
N TYR A 490 29.55 36.92 -6.36
CA TYR A 490 28.71 38.03 -5.92
C TYR A 490 27.82 38.62 -7.03
N VAL A 491 27.39 37.80 -7.97
CA VAL A 491 26.45 38.20 -9.01
C VAL A 491 25.06 38.29 -8.40
N LEU A 492 24.52 39.50 -8.30
CA LEU A 492 23.19 39.75 -7.79
C LEU A 492 22.34 40.42 -8.89
N PRO A 493 21.03 40.16 -8.95
CA PRO A 493 20.11 40.93 -9.81
C PRO A 493 20.17 42.40 -9.47
N GLN A 494 19.87 43.24 -10.47
CA GLN A 494 19.73 44.66 -10.21
C GLN A 494 18.59 44.91 -9.21
N PRO A 495 18.80 45.72 -8.16
CA PRO A 495 17.77 45.93 -7.16
C PRO A 495 16.59 46.69 -7.76
N GLU A 496 15.38 46.23 -7.43
CA GLU A 496 14.11 46.85 -7.81
C GLU A 496 13.29 47.11 -6.52
N GLY A 497 12.40 48.13 -6.57
CA GLY A 497 11.50 48.46 -5.46
C GLY A 497 12.19 49.04 -4.21
N LEU A 498 13.33 49.69 -4.37
CA LEU A 498 14.04 50.32 -3.26
C LEU A 498 13.22 51.40 -2.55
N ASP A 499 12.27 52.06 -3.29
CA ASP A 499 11.37 53.05 -2.74
C ASP A 499 10.36 52.48 -1.73
N SER A 500 10.21 51.13 -1.71
CA SER A 500 9.34 50.46 -0.75
C SER A 500 10.08 50.05 0.55
N ILE A 501 11.38 50.35 0.65
CA ILE A 501 12.22 49.98 1.80
C ILE A 501 12.56 51.26 2.57
N ALA A 502 12.05 51.40 3.78
CA ALA A 502 12.38 52.46 4.71
C ALA A 502 13.30 51.98 5.82
N ALA A 503 14.05 52.92 6.43
CA ALA A 503 14.79 52.59 7.65
C ALA A 503 13.79 52.26 8.78
N LEU A 504 14.19 51.31 9.64
CA LEU A 504 13.46 51.05 10.90
C LEU A 504 13.66 52.24 11.83
N ASP A 505 12.59 52.90 12.24
CA ASP A 505 12.57 53.82 13.35
C ASP A 505 12.72 53.01 14.63
N LEU A 506 13.93 53.05 15.26
CA LEU A 506 14.26 52.38 16.52
C LEU A 506 13.90 53.25 17.73
#